data_043bc409a1351286142e411c7199f1f7
#
_entry.id   043bc409a1351286142e411c7199f1f7
#
_cell.length_a   1.000
_cell.length_b   1.000
_cell.length_c   1.000
_cell.angle_alpha   90.00
_cell.angle_beta   90.00
_cell.angle_gamma   90.00
#
_symmetry.space_group_name_H-M   'P 1'
#
loop_
_entity.id
_entity.type
_entity.pdbx_description
1 polymer ?
#
loop_
_entity_poly.entity_id
_entity_poly.type
_entity_poly.pdbx_seq_one_letter_code
_entity_poly.pdbx_strand_id
1 'polypeptide(L)'
;MGMIAGIDLGTTFSALAILNKIGRPEVVPNSEGERLTPSVVYFDEDQDATVRVGIEALNCRQLNPDRAIRWIKRHMGDSQWRKTFGERVWTPEEISSLILKKLKQDAEMIYPNIQHVVISVPAHFDEVRRKATMDAGAMAGLNVIGIVNEPVAAALYYATTHDVNGRVLVYDLGGGTFDVTIMDVSGQNIQIVCNQGDHALGGVDFDRKILQMFEKTYQEQTGQPLITNSQEQAQYEDEAEDVKKTLSRRPVAKKILYGKAGSARVEITQAQFEEAVEPLV
;
A
#
# COMPACT_ATOMS: atom_id res chain seq x y z
N MET A 1 11.01 11.69 28.07
CA MET A 1 10.58 10.46 27.40
C MET A 1 10.21 10.84 25.97
N GLY A 2 10.76 10.17 24.97
CA GLY A 2 10.36 10.39 23.57
C GLY A 2 8.91 9.95 23.35
N MET A 3 8.24 10.57 22.37
CA MET A 3 6.87 10.22 22.00
C MET A 3 6.86 8.83 21.32
N ILE A 4 5.83 8.05 21.62
CA ILE A 4 5.60 6.75 20.96
C ILE A 4 4.55 6.96 19.87
N ALA A 5 4.81 6.43 18.68
CA ALA A 5 3.89 6.44 17.56
C ALA A 5 3.57 5.02 17.08
N GLY A 6 2.41 4.86 16.48
CA GLY A 6 2.05 3.68 15.69
C GLY A 6 2.22 3.98 14.20
N ILE A 7 2.80 3.06 13.45
CA ILE A 7 2.94 3.18 12.00
C ILE A 7 2.25 1.99 11.33
N ASP A 8 1.40 2.30 10.36
CA ASP A 8 0.94 1.35 9.36
C ASP A 8 1.77 1.53 8.09
N LEU A 9 2.66 0.58 7.81
CA LEU A 9 3.45 0.52 6.59
C LEU A 9 2.68 -0.30 5.56
N GLY A 10 1.73 0.33 4.86
CA GLY A 10 0.86 -0.36 3.91
C GLY A 10 1.48 -0.55 2.52
N THR A 11 0.90 -1.47 1.72
CA THR A 11 1.33 -1.73 0.33
C THR A 11 1.10 -0.53 -0.57
N THR A 12 -0.05 0.15 -0.42
CA THR A 12 -0.45 1.29 -1.27
C THR A 12 -0.33 2.61 -0.55
N PHE A 13 -0.74 2.66 0.71
CA PHE A 13 -0.69 3.84 1.57
C PHE A 13 -0.12 3.48 2.92
N SER A 14 0.59 4.42 3.52
CA SER A 14 1.12 4.32 4.88
C SER A 14 0.61 5.47 5.73
N ALA A 15 0.56 5.26 7.04
CA ALA A 15 0.09 6.26 7.99
C ALA A 15 0.89 6.20 9.30
N LEU A 16 0.99 7.33 9.99
CA LEU A 16 1.53 7.43 11.34
C LEU A 16 0.47 8.00 12.27
N ALA A 17 0.32 7.40 13.43
CA ALA A 17 -0.62 7.83 14.46
C ALA A 17 0.07 7.96 15.81
N ILE A 18 -0.45 8.86 16.63
CA ILE A 18 -0.01 9.08 18.02
C ILE A 18 -1.21 9.01 18.95
N LEU A 19 -0.96 8.93 20.25
CA LEU A 19 -1.96 9.27 21.26
C LEU A 19 -1.89 10.78 21.52
N ASN A 20 -3.00 11.47 21.27
CA ASN A 20 -3.10 12.89 21.55
C ASN A 20 -3.12 13.19 23.07
N LYS A 21 -3.17 14.46 23.44
CA LYS A 21 -3.09 14.91 24.86
C LYS A 21 -4.18 14.32 25.76
N ILE A 22 -5.29 13.83 25.19
CA ILE A 22 -6.39 13.21 25.94
C ILE A 22 -6.37 11.68 25.82
N GLY A 23 -5.27 11.09 25.32
CA GLY A 23 -5.07 9.65 25.20
C GLY A 23 -5.86 8.99 24.07
N ARG A 24 -6.37 9.75 23.09
CA ARG A 24 -7.07 9.20 21.93
C ARG A 24 -6.12 9.03 20.75
N PRO A 25 -6.24 7.93 19.98
CA PRO A 25 -5.48 7.74 18.74
C PRO A 25 -5.84 8.82 17.72
N GLU A 26 -4.81 9.38 17.10
CA GLU A 26 -4.95 10.42 16.07
C GLU A 26 -3.93 10.17 14.97
N VAL A 27 -4.40 10.06 13.72
CA VAL A 27 -3.52 9.98 12.55
C VAL A 27 -2.94 11.35 12.28
N VAL A 28 -1.61 11.43 12.25
CA VAL A 28 -0.88 12.67 11.98
C VAL A 28 -0.91 12.92 10.48
N PRO A 29 -1.37 14.11 10.02
CA PRO A 29 -1.32 14.44 8.61
C PRO A 29 0.13 14.59 8.14
N ASN A 30 0.38 14.24 6.88
CA ASN A 30 1.66 14.47 6.21
C ASN A 30 1.86 15.95 5.85
N SER A 31 3.00 16.29 5.24
CA SER A 31 3.32 17.66 4.82
C SER A 31 2.34 18.24 3.79
N GLU A 32 1.62 17.38 3.08
CA GLU A 32 0.58 17.75 2.12
C GLU A 32 -0.80 17.94 2.76
N GLY A 33 -0.92 17.71 4.08
CA GLY A 33 -2.18 17.81 4.84
C GLY A 33 -3.07 16.56 4.77
N GLU A 34 -2.60 15.50 4.15
CA GLU A 34 -3.35 14.25 4.00
C GLU A 34 -3.03 13.26 5.12
N ARG A 35 -4.01 12.45 5.51
CA ARG A 35 -3.84 11.43 6.55
C ARG A 35 -3.10 10.18 6.07
N LEU A 36 -3.07 9.95 4.77
CA LEU A 36 -2.44 8.80 4.14
C LEU A 36 -1.34 9.27 3.20
N THR A 37 -0.17 8.66 3.32
CA THR A 37 0.97 8.90 2.44
C THR A 37 1.08 7.74 1.45
N PRO A 38 1.07 8.00 0.13
CA PRO A 38 1.30 6.94 -0.85
C PRO A 38 2.64 6.22 -0.58
N SER A 39 2.61 4.87 -0.57
CA SER A 39 3.81 4.04 -0.39
C SER A 39 4.58 3.92 -1.71
N VAL A 40 5.02 5.07 -2.22
CA VAL A 40 5.72 5.22 -3.50
C VAL A 40 7.04 5.95 -3.26
N VAL A 41 8.10 5.45 -3.90
CA VAL A 41 9.44 6.06 -3.89
C VAL A 41 9.86 6.29 -5.32
N TYR A 42 10.39 7.48 -5.62
CA TYR A 42 10.88 7.87 -6.94
C TYR A 42 12.32 8.38 -6.83
N PHE A 43 13.16 7.99 -7.78
CA PHE A 43 14.58 8.36 -7.84
C PHE A 43 14.81 9.33 -9.01
N ASP A 44 15.19 10.56 -8.71
CA ASP A 44 15.51 11.56 -9.73
C ASP A 44 16.74 11.14 -10.58
N GLU A 45 16.91 11.74 -11.76
CA GLU A 45 18.01 11.42 -12.70
C GLU A 45 19.33 12.13 -12.34
N ASP A 46 19.31 13.01 -11.36
CA ASP A 46 20.50 13.71 -10.91
C ASP A 46 21.57 12.75 -10.33
N GLN A 47 22.81 13.20 -10.35
CA GLN A 47 23.93 12.38 -9.87
C GLN A 47 23.82 12.03 -8.39
N ASP A 48 23.13 12.85 -7.59
CA ASP A 48 22.93 12.66 -6.16
C ASP A 48 21.75 11.74 -5.85
N ALA A 49 21.04 11.24 -6.88
CA ALA A 49 19.88 10.37 -6.76
C ALA A 49 18.90 10.88 -5.71
N THR A 50 18.47 12.15 -5.83
CA THR A 50 17.46 12.74 -4.95
C THR A 50 16.22 11.83 -4.92
N VAL A 51 15.78 11.52 -3.72
CA VAL A 51 14.66 10.59 -3.50
C VAL A 51 13.43 11.38 -3.13
N ARG A 52 12.33 11.14 -3.86
CA ARG A 52 11.00 11.63 -3.53
C ARG A 52 10.15 10.49 -2.98
N VAL A 53 9.27 10.80 -2.04
CA VAL A 53 8.39 9.80 -1.40
C VAL A 53 6.97 10.36 -1.31
N GLY A 54 5.97 9.50 -1.38
CA GLY A 54 4.58 9.90 -1.22
C GLY A 54 3.98 10.47 -2.51
N ILE A 55 3.21 11.54 -2.39
CA ILE A 55 2.46 12.12 -3.51
C ILE A 55 3.40 12.72 -4.59
N GLU A 56 4.52 13.29 -4.17
CA GLU A 56 5.52 13.78 -5.13
C GLU A 56 6.09 12.65 -5.98
N ALA A 57 6.43 11.51 -5.35
CA ALA A 57 6.88 10.32 -6.06
C ALA A 57 5.83 9.77 -7.01
N LEU A 58 4.56 9.77 -6.59
CA LEU A 58 3.44 9.32 -7.41
C LEU A 58 3.25 10.21 -8.64
N ASN A 59 3.39 11.53 -8.49
CA ASN A 59 3.31 12.50 -9.59
C ASN A 59 4.49 12.35 -10.57
N CYS A 60 5.72 12.20 -10.07
CA CYS A 60 6.90 12.00 -10.89
C CYS A 60 6.89 10.67 -11.66
N ARG A 61 6.24 9.63 -11.12
CA ARG A 61 6.05 8.33 -11.79
C ARG A 61 5.40 8.48 -13.17
N GLN A 62 4.48 9.42 -13.35
CA GLN A 62 3.82 9.62 -14.64
C GLN A 62 4.80 10.06 -15.75
N LEU A 63 5.90 10.71 -15.37
CA LEU A 63 6.93 11.17 -16.31
C LEU A 63 7.93 10.05 -16.63
N ASN A 64 8.39 9.32 -15.61
CA ASN A 64 9.35 8.22 -15.76
C ASN A 64 9.05 7.09 -14.79
N PRO A 65 8.14 6.17 -15.16
CA PRO A 65 7.71 5.08 -14.27
C PRO A 65 8.81 4.10 -13.87
N ASP A 66 9.84 3.93 -14.71
CA ASP A 66 10.95 3.01 -14.47
C ASP A 66 11.81 3.43 -13.26
N ARG A 67 11.70 4.69 -12.84
CA ARG A 67 12.37 5.26 -11.68
C ARG A 67 11.51 5.27 -10.41
N ALA A 68 10.28 4.78 -10.49
CA ALA A 68 9.37 4.67 -9.37
C ALA A 68 9.29 3.23 -8.83
N ILE A 69 9.19 3.10 -7.52
CA ILE A 69 8.91 1.84 -6.85
C ILE A 69 7.58 1.97 -6.12
N ARG A 70 6.67 1.05 -6.45
CA ARG A 70 5.37 0.84 -5.78
C ARG A 70 5.35 -0.56 -5.18
N TRP A 71 4.47 -0.78 -4.21
CA TRP A 71 4.12 -2.10 -3.64
C TRP A 71 5.30 -2.85 -3.02
N ILE A 72 6.31 -2.12 -2.56
CA ILE A 72 7.54 -2.70 -2.02
C ILE A 72 7.30 -3.65 -0.84
N LYS A 73 6.21 -3.44 -0.08
CA LYS A 73 5.83 -4.32 1.04
C LYS A 73 5.65 -5.78 0.63
N ARG A 74 5.25 -6.06 -0.62
CA ARG A 74 5.15 -7.43 -1.17
C ARG A 74 6.49 -8.15 -1.25
N HIS A 75 7.59 -7.40 -1.26
CA HIS A 75 8.96 -7.92 -1.39
C HIS A 75 9.74 -7.90 -0.07
N MET A 76 9.10 -7.52 1.05
CA MET A 76 9.77 -7.51 2.35
C MET A 76 10.32 -8.90 2.69
N GLY A 77 11.61 -8.94 3.05
CA GLY A 77 12.34 -10.19 3.35
C GLY A 77 12.74 -11.01 2.12
N ASP A 78 12.46 -10.54 0.90
CA ASP A 78 12.91 -11.20 -0.34
C ASP A 78 14.38 -10.84 -0.62
N SER A 79 15.27 -11.77 -0.31
CA SER A 79 16.72 -11.61 -0.50
C SER A 79 17.15 -11.55 -1.97
N GLN A 80 16.27 -11.86 -2.92
CA GLN A 80 16.57 -11.83 -4.35
C GLN A 80 16.12 -10.53 -5.01
N TRP A 81 15.14 -9.85 -4.42
CA TRP A 81 14.67 -8.59 -4.98
C TRP A 81 15.74 -7.50 -4.87
N ARG A 82 16.09 -6.91 -5.99
CA ARG A 82 17.03 -5.78 -6.08
C ARG A 82 16.59 -4.83 -7.16
N LYS A 83 16.80 -3.53 -6.94
CA LYS A 83 16.60 -2.50 -7.96
C LYS A 83 17.82 -1.56 -7.95
N THR A 84 18.33 -1.23 -9.14
CA THR A 84 19.50 -0.35 -9.27
C THR A 84 19.05 1.02 -9.76
N PHE A 85 19.48 2.07 -9.07
CA PHE A 85 19.35 3.46 -9.50
C PHE A 85 20.72 4.14 -9.35
N GLY A 86 21.22 4.71 -10.46
CA GLY A 86 22.59 5.16 -10.53
C GLY A 86 23.56 4.00 -10.28
N GLU A 87 24.52 4.19 -9.36
CA GLU A 87 25.50 3.17 -8.97
C GLU A 87 25.03 2.33 -7.77
N ARG A 88 23.89 2.67 -7.16
CA ARG A 88 23.41 2.03 -5.94
C ARG A 88 22.36 0.96 -6.22
N VAL A 89 22.54 -0.19 -5.56
CA VAL A 89 21.58 -1.30 -5.52
C VAL A 89 20.77 -1.18 -4.24
N TRP A 90 19.45 -1.23 -4.36
CA TRP A 90 18.49 -1.05 -3.28
C TRP A 90 17.81 -2.36 -2.94
N THR A 91 17.55 -2.57 -1.64
CA THR A 91 16.77 -3.69 -1.09
C THR A 91 15.36 -3.25 -0.72
N PRO A 92 14.42 -4.18 -0.49
CA PRO A 92 13.07 -3.85 -0.03
C PRO A 92 13.08 -3.09 1.31
N GLU A 93 13.97 -3.45 2.23
CA GLU A 93 14.11 -2.81 3.53
C GLU A 93 14.57 -1.36 3.40
N GLU A 94 15.56 -1.11 2.53
CA GLU A 94 16.06 0.24 2.26
C GLU A 94 14.98 1.12 1.63
N ILE A 95 14.23 0.61 0.64
CA ILE A 95 13.11 1.35 0.04
C ILE A 95 12.02 1.63 1.08
N SER A 96 11.65 0.64 1.88
CA SER A 96 10.66 0.81 2.94
C SER A 96 11.12 1.82 4.00
N SER A 97 12.43 1.86 4.28
CA SER A 97 13.00 2.83 5.22
C SER A 97 12.82 4.28 4.76
N LEU A 98 12.82 4.53 3.44
CA LEU A 98 12.57 5.87 2.89
C LEU A 98 11.12 6.32 3.15
N ILE A 99 10.15 5.39 3.03
CA ILE A 99 8.75 5.67 3.35
C ILE A 99 8.60 5.97 4.85
N LEU A 100 9.19 5.13 5.70
CA LEU A 100 9.17 5.32 7.15
C LEU A 100 9.84 6.64 7.57
N LYS A 101 10.95 7.01 6.92
CA LYS A 101 11.64 8.28 7.15
C LYS A 101 10.77 9.48 6.79
N LYS A 102 10.04 9.43 5.66
CA LYS A 102 9.09 10.47 5.26
C LYS A 102 7.98 10.62 6.31
N LEU A 103 7.34 9.53 6.74
CA LEU A 103 6.30 9.56 7.78
C LEU A 103 6.81 10.19 9.07
N LYS A 104 8.04 9.83 9.50
CA LYS A 104 8.69 10.43 10.67
C LYS A 104 8.89 11.92 10.48
N GLN A 105 9.49 12.34 9.38
CA GLN A 105 9.79 13.74 9.11
C GLN A 105 8.53 14.61 9.08
N ASP A 106 7.48 14.15 8.42
CA ASP A 106 6.20 14.86 8.36
C ASP A 106 5.57 14.98 9.75
N ALA A 107 5.55 13.90 10.51
CA ALA A 107 5.00 13.91 11.86
C ALA A 107 5.81 14.79 12.82
N GLU A 108 7.12 14.86 12.67
CA GLU A 108 8.01 15.69 13.51
C GLU A 108 7.82 17.20 13.26
N MET A 109 7.21 17.62 12.16
CA MET A 109 6.79 19.02 11.96
C MET A 109 5.73 19.46 12.98
N ILE A 110 4.90 18.53 13.45
CA ILE A 110 3.80 18.80 14.39
C ILE A 110 4.14 18.31 15.80
N TYR A 111 4.76 17.13 15.88
CA TYR A 111 5.07 16.44 17.13
C TYR A 111 6.57 16.11 17.22
N PRO A 112 7.40 17.00 17.75
CA PRO A 112 8.85 16.79 17.81
C PRO A 112 9.22 15.59 18.71
N ASN A 113 10.34 14.94 18.39
CA ASN A 113 10.92 13.82 19.14
C ASN A 113 10.13 12.48 19.08
N ILE A 114 9.60 12.13 17.92
CA ILE A 114 9.10 10.77 17.68
C ILE A 114 10.30 9.84 17.51
N GLN A 115 10.60 9.06 18.55
CA GLN A 115 11.75 8.14 18.57
C GLN A 115 11.33 6.68 18.61
N HIS A 116 10.27 6.37 19.34
CA HIS A 116 9.81 5.00 19.57
C HIS A 116 8.58 4.74 18.73
N VAL A 117 8.58 3.59 18.02
CA VAL A 117 7.44 3.22 17.19
C VAL A 117 7.04 1.76 17.36
N VAL A 118 5.76 1.51 17.19
CA VAL A 118 5.20 0.17 16.91
C VAL A 118 4.78 0.16 15.44
N ILE A 119 5.19 -0.84 14.69
CA ILE A 119 4.84 -0.97 13.27
C ILE A 119 3.87 -2.14 13.10
N SER A 120 2.78 -1.93 12.35
CA SER A 120 1.85 -3.00 12.00
C SER A 120 2.37 -3.82 10.82
N VAL A 121 2.08 -5.13 10.83
CA VAL A 121 2.41 -6.06 9.76
C VAL A 121 1.24 -7.02 9.53
N PRO A 122 1.08 -7.58 8.32
CA PRO A 122 0.11 -8.63 8.05
C PRO A 122 0.25 -9.81 9.03
N ALA A 123 -0.88 -10.42 9.39
CA ALA A 123 -0.87 -11.50 10.38
C ALA A 123 -0.08 -12.74 9.91
N HIS A 124 -0.03 -12.96 8.60
CA HIS A 124 0.68 -14.08 7.97
C HIS A 124 2.18 -13.82 7.72
N PHE A 125 2.73 -12.63 8.06
CA PHE A 125 4.17 -12.37 7.94
C PHE A 125 4.97 -13.32 8.83
N ASP A 126 5.91 -14.04 8.22
CA ASP A 126 6.89 -14.86 8.91
C ASP A 126 7.95 -14.01 9.63
N GLU A 127 8.81 -14.66 10.40
CA GLU A 127 9.87 -13.99 11.18
C GLU A 127 10.86 -13.23 10.30
N VAL A 128 11.10 -13.68 9.05
CA VAL A 128 12.00 -13.00 8.11
C VAL A 128 11.42 -11.65 7.71
N ARG A 129 10.13 -11.60 7.34
CA ARG A 129 9.44 -10.37 6.95
C ARG A 129 9.23 -9.41 8.13
N ARG A 130 8.95 -9.95 9.33
CA ARG A 130 8.86 -9.15 10.57
C ARG A 130 10.20 -8.50 10.87
N LYS A 131 11.30 -9.26 10.81
CA LYS A 131 12.65 -8.74 11.00
C LYS A 131 12.99 -7.68 9.95
N ALA A 132 12.72 -7.93 8.67
CA ALA A 132 12.92 -6.97 7.59
C ALA A 132 12.18 -5.65 7.85
N THR A 133 10.95 -5.70 8.40
CA THR A 133 10.19 -4.51 8.79
C THR A 133 10.86 -3.74 9.94
N MET A 134 11.39 -4.45 10.94
CA MET A 134 12.16 -3.83 12.03
C MET A 134 13.45 -3.19 11.51
N ASP A 135 14.18 -3.88 10.63
CA ASP A 135 15.41 -3.40 10.02
C ASP A 135 15.15 -2.13 9.19
N ALA A 136 14.06 -2.08 8.41
CA ALA A 136 13.62 -0.88 7.70
C ALA A 136 13.34 0.29 8.65
N GLY A 137 12.70 0.03 9.79
CA GLY A 137 12.48 1.05 10.82
C GLY A 137 13.79 1.58 11.41
N ALA A 138 14.73 0.70 11.72
CA ALA A 138 16.06 1.09 12.22
C ALA A 138 16.84 1.93 11.19
N MET A 139 16.79 1.56 9.90
CA MET A 139 17.38 2.33 8.79
C MET A 139 16.75 3.73 8.64
N ALA A 140 15.46 3.87 9.00
CA ALA A 140 14.78 5.16 9.01
C ALA A 140 15.13 6.02 10.25
N GLY A 141 15.98 5.52 11.14
CA GLY A 141 16.34 6.20 12.39
C GLY A 141 15.21 6.16 13.44
N LEU A 142 14.40 5.10 13.42
CA LEU A 142 13.32 4.83 14.38
C LEU A 142 13.76 3.71 15.34
N ASN A 143 13.41 3.85 16.62
CA ASN A 143 13.52 2.74 17.56
C ASN A 143 12.21 1.94 17.55
N VAL A 144 12.22 0.81 16.83
CA VAL A 144 11.06 -0.07 16.74
C VAL A 144 10.96 -0.89 18.02
N ILE A 145 10.04 -0.52 18.90
CA ILE A 145 9.83 -1.17 20.21
C ILE A 145 8.86 -2.35 20.14
N GLY A 146 8.20 -2.55 19.01
CA GLY A 146 7.30 -3.68 18.82
C GLY A 146 6.74 -3.78 17.40
N ILE A 147 6.32 -4.98 17.07
CA ILE A 147 5.54 -5.30 15.85
C ILE A 147 4.17 -5.79 16.32
N VAL A 148 3.12 -5.34 15.66
CA VAL A 148 1.74 -5.76 15.92
C VAL A 148 1.10 -6.27 14.63
N ASN A 149 0.25 -7.29 14.73
CA ASN A 149 -0.50 -7.75 13.55
C ASN A 149 -1.60 -6.74 13.20
N GLU A 150 -1.72 -6.38 11.91
CA GLU A 150 -2.72 -5.43 11.40
C GLU A 150 -4.15 -5.72 11.89
N PRO A 151 -4.66 -6.96 11.81
CA PRO A 151 -6.00 -7.27 12.31
C PRO A 151 -6.14 -7.08 13.84
N VAL A 152 -5.06 -7.29 14.61
CA VAL A 152 -5.05 -7.03 16.05
C VAL A 152 -5.08 -5.52 16.33
N ALA A 153 -4.30 -4.73 15.59
CA ALA A 153 -4.32 -3.28 15.71
C ALA A 153 -5.70 -2.70 15.37
N ALA A 154 -6.34 -3.21 14.30
CA ALA A 154 -7.69 -2.82 13.91
C ALA A 154 -8.74 -3.17 15.00
N ALA A 155 -8.68 -4.38 15.55
CA ALA A 155 -9.59 -4.82 16.62
C ALA A 155 -9.39 -4.00 17.92
N LEU A 156 -8.13 -3.72 18.29
CA LEU A 156 -7.81 -2.86 19.44
C LEU A 156 -8.40 -1.46 19.27
N TYR A 157 -8.21 -0.85 18.10
CA TYR A 157 -8.77 0.47 17.82
C TYR A 157 -10.30 0.44 17.88
N TYR A 158 -10.94 -0.56 17.27
CA TYR A 158 -12.39 -0.71 17.28
C TYR A 158 -12.94 -0.88 18.70
N ALA A 159 -12.27 -1.66 19.55
CA ALA A 159 -12.63 -1.84 20.95
C ALA A 159 -12.46 -0.57 21.81
N THR A 160 -11.71 0.44 21.36
CA THR A 160 -11.65 1.74 22.07
C THR A 160 -12.90 2.58 21.90
N THR A 161 -13.70 2.30 20.88
CA THR A 161 -14.88 3.10 20.50
C THR A 161 -16.20 2.31 20.61
N HIS A 162 -16.11 0.98 20.69
CA HIS A 162 -17.26 0.08 20.76
C HIS A 162 -17.06 -0.95 21.87
N ASP A 163 -18.14 -1.34 22.53
CA ASP A 163 -18.11 -2.45 23.48
C ASP A 163 -18.13 -3.77 22.70
N VAL A 164 -16.93 -4.35 22.52
CA VAL A 164 -16.73 -5.57 21.76
C VAL A 164 -16.34 -6.70 22.69
N ASN A 165 -17.24 -7.69 22.82
CA ASN A 165 -16.99 -8.89 23.59
C ASN A 165 -17.46 -10.10 22.77
N GLY A 166 -16.60 -11.12 22.64
CA GLY A 166 -16.90 -12.33 21.93
C GLY A 166 -16.00 -12.59 20.75
N ARG A 167 -16.44 -13.50 19.88
CA ARG A 167 -15.67 -13.88 18.69
C ARG A 167 -15.87 -12.90 17.56
N VAL A 168 -14.77 -12.35 17.05
CA VAL A 168 -14.70 -11.33 16.00
C VAL A 168 -13.94 -11.90 14.80
N LEU A 169 -14.45 -11.65 13.60
CA LEU A 169 -13.74 -11.87 12.35
C LEU A 169 -13.29 -10.52 11.82
N VAL A 170 -12.00 -10.39 11.55
CA VAL A 170 -11.41 -9.26 10.82
C VAL A 170 -11.11 -9.74 9.41
N TYR A 171 -11.69 -9.05 8.43
CA TYR A 171 -11.48 -9.27 7.00
C TYR A 171 -10.72 -8.07 6.45
N ASP A 172 -9.44 -8.26 6.14
CA ASP A 172 -8.55 -7.21 5.67
C ASP A 172 -8.10 -7.49 4.23
N LEU A 173 -8.72 -6.81 3.28
CA LEU A 173 -8.35 -6.85 1.87
C LEU A 173 -7.69 -5.53 1.51
N GLY A 174 -6.37 -5.51 1.64
CA GLY A 174 -5.54 -4.36 1.33
C GLY A 174 -5.23 -4.19 -0.16
N GLY A 175 -4.33 -3.26 -0.47
CA GLY A 175 -3.87 -3.06 -1.84
C GLY A 175 -3.01 -4.22 -2.37
N GLY A 176 -2.32 -4.95 -1.49
CA GLY A 176 -1.37 -5.96 -1.88
C GLY A 176 -1.45 -7.29 -1.15
N THR A 177 -2.14 -7.34 -0.02
CA THR A 177 -2.28 -8.51 0.83
C THR A 177 -3.73 -8.69 1.23
N PHE A 178 -4.10 -9.92 1.52
CA PHE A 178 -5.39 -10.31 2.05
C PHE A 178 -5.21 -11.13 3.32
N ASP A 179 -5.87 -10.73 4.40
CA ASP A 179 -5.87 -11.43 5.68
C ASP A 179 -7.29 -11.61 6.21
N VAL A 180 -7.59 -12.81 6.69
CA VAL A 180 -8.78 -13.10 7.49
C VAL A 180 -8.31 -13.64 8.84
N THR A 181 -8.71 -12.97 9.90
CA THR A 181 -8.32 -13.34 11.27
C THR A 181 -9.56 -13.50 12.15
N ILE A 182 -9.66 -14.64 12.80
CA ILE A 182 -10.66 -14.88 13.85
C ILE A 182 -9.96 -14.71 15.20
N MET A 183 -10.56 -13.91 16.07
CA MET A 183 -10.06 -13.64 17.40
C MET A 183 -11.16 -13.59 18.44
N ASP A 184 -10.84 -13.95 19.67
CA ASP A 184 -11.70 -13.75 20.82
C ASP A 184 -11.29 -12.44 21.50
N VAL A 185 -12.26 -11.54 21.68
CA VAL A 185 -12.08 -10.21 22.26
C VAL A 185 -12.85 -10.15 23.58
N SER A 186 -12.17 -9.71 24.63
CA SER A 186 -12.76 -9.43 25.94
C SER A 186 -12.15 -8.16 26.53
N GLY A 187 -12.81 -7.04 26.30
CA GLY A 187 -12.27 -5.73 26.60
C GLY A 187 -10.97 -5.48 25.82
N GLN A 188 -9.85 -5.30 26.51
CA GLN A 188 -8.53 -5.11 25.90
C GLN A 188 -7.75 -6.41 25.67
N ASN A 189 -8.29 -7.56 26.11
CA ASN A 189 -7.68 -8.85 25.86
C ASN A 189 -8.12 -9.36 24.49
N ILE A 190 -7.14 -9.57 23.62
CA ILE A 190 -7.36 -10.11 22.26
C ILE A 190 -6.53 -11.38 22.13
N GLN A 191 -7.19 -12.48 21.79
CA GLN A 191 -6.56 -13.76 21.51
C GLN A 191 -6.88 -14.17 20.08
N ILE A 192 -5.83 -14.34 19.25
CA ILE A 192 -5.99 -14.87 17.90
C ILE A 192 -6.34 -16.36 18.02
N VAL A 193 -7.46 -16.75 17.40
CA VAL A 193 -7.90 -18.15 17.30
C VAL A 193 -7.27 -18.79 16.07
N CYS A 194 -7.37 -18.15 14.94
CA CYS A 194 -6.72 -18.55 13.68
C CYS A 194 -6.61 -17.36 12.74
N ASN A 195 -5.68 -17.46 11.80
CA ASN A 195 -5.54 -16.54 10.69
C ASN A 195 -5.22 -17.30 9.40
N GLN A 196 -5.69 -16.76 8.29
CA GLN A 196 -5.39 -17.23 6.95
C GLN A 196 -5.24 -16.00 6.07
N GLY A 197 -4.36 -16.06 5.06
CA GLY A 197 -4.16 -14.93 4.18
C GLY A 197 -3.39 -15.29 2.92
N ASP A 198 -3.36 -14.34 2.00
CA ASP A 198 -2.56 -14.40 0.78
C ASP A 198 -1.73 -13.11 0.66
N HIS A 199 -0.41 -13.25 0.62
CA HIS A 199 0.53 -12.13 0.50
C HIS A 199 0.64 -11.58 -0.93
N ALA A 200 0.01 -12.22 -1.90
CA ALA A 200 0.01 -11.84 -3.31
C ALA A 200 -1.39 -11.49 -3.85
N LEU A 201 -2.39 -11.39 -2.97
CA LEU A 201 -3.76 -11.00 -3.32
C LEU A 201 -4.10 -9.64 -2.70
N GLY A 202 -4.59 -8.73 -3.53
CA GLY A 202 -5.06 -7.41 -3.09
C GLY A 202 -5.62 -6.58 -4.24
N GLY A 203 -5.95 -5.33 -3.96
CA GLY A 203 -6.54 -4.39 -4.93
C GLY A 203 -5.76 -4.26 -6.23
N VAL A 204 -4.43 -4.36 -6.17
CA VAL A 204 -3.53 -4.32 -7.34
C VAL A 204 -3.79 -5.48 -8.31
N ASP A 205 -4.15 -6.66 -7.81
CA ASP A 205 -4.40 -7.82 -8.66
C ASP A 205 -5.76 -7.69 -9.36
N PHE A 206 -6.72 -7.05 -8.70
CA PHE A 206 -7.99 -6.67 -9.31
C PHE A 206 -7.81 -5.59 -10.39
N ASP A 207 -6.94 -4.60 -10.16
CA ASP A 207 -6.59 -3.59 -11.17
C ASP A 207 -5.97 -4.23 -12.41
N ARG A 208 -5.10 -5.22 -12.25
CA ARG A 208 -4.52 -5.98 -13.36
C ARG A 208 -5.55 -6.69 -14.22
N LYS A 209 -6.66 -7.19 -13.62
CA LYS A 209 -7.75 -7.78 -14.42
C LYS A 209 -8.44 -6.74 -15.29
N ILE A 210 -8.68 -5.55 -14.78
CA ILE A 210 -9.24 -4.45 -15.56
C ILE A 210 -8.27 -4.01 -16.67
N LEU A 211 -6.98 -3.92 -16.36
CA LEU A 211 -5.95 -3.61 -17.35
C LEU A 211 -5.94 -4.62 -18.49
N GLN A 212 -6.02 -5.91 -18.19
CA GLN A 212 -6.15 -6.98 -19.21
C GLN A 212 -7.40 -6.80 -20.07
N MET A 213 -8.52 -6.35 -19.49
CA MET A 213 -9.75 -6.05 -20.25
C MET A 213 -9.53 -4.83 -21.16
N PHE A 214 -8.80 -3.82 -20.74
CA PHE A 214 -8.44 -2.68 -21.59
C PHE A 214 -7.59 -3.13 -22.78
N GLU A 215 -6.53 -3.88 -22.54
CA GLU A 215 -5.63 -4.37 -23.59
C GLU A 215 -6.39 -5.22 -24.62
N LYS A 216 -7.20 -6.16 -24.14
CA LYS A 216 -8.03 -7.01 -24.99
C LYS A 216 -8.98 -6.18 -25.86
N THR A 217 -9.74 -5.28 -25.25
CA THR A 217 -10.73 -4.46 -25.98
C THR A 217 -10.06 -3.54 -26.99
N TYR A 218 -8.92 -2.94 -26.64
CA TYR A 218 -8.18 -2.09 -27.57
C TYR A 218 -7.64 -2.89 -28.75
N GLN A 219 -7.06 -4.06 -28.50
CA GLN A 219 -6.53 -4.93 -29.55
C GLN A 219 -7.64 -5.45 -30.48
N GLU A 220 -8.81 -5.79 -29.96
CA GLU A 220 -9.97 -6.22 -30.76
C GLU A 220 -10.48 -5.09 -31.69
N GLN A 221 -10.46 -3.82 -31.23
CA GLN A 221 -10.96 -2.69 -32.02
C GLN A 221 -9.92 -2.12 -32.99
N THR A 222 -8.63 -2.20 -32.67
CA THR A 222 -7.58 -1.51 -33.44
C THR A 222 -6.58 -2.46 -34.13
N GLY A 223 -6.53 -3.73 -33.71
CA GLY A 223 -5.55 -4.72 -34.17
C GLY A 223 -4.13 -4.50 -33.62
N GLN A 224 -3.93 -3.55 -32.69
CA GLN A 224 -2.63 -3.19 -32.14
C GLN A 224 -2.63 -3.26 -30.60
N PRO A 225 -1.48 -3.43 -29.94
CA PRO A 225 -1.39 -3.40 -28.50
C PRO A 225 -1.68 -1.99 -27.95
N LEU A 226 -2.35 -1.93 -26.78
CA LEU A 226 -2.61 -0.67 -26.06
C LEU A 226 -1.33 -0.15 -25.41
N ILE A 227 -0.56 -1.05 -24.80
CA ILE A 227 0.63 -0.73 -24.01
C ILE A 227 1.87 -1.12 -24.79
N THR A 228 2.77 -0.16 -25.04
CA THR A 228 4.01 -0.33 -25.79
C THR A 228 5.25 0.19 -25.04
N ASN A 229 5.06 0.86 -23.92
CA ASN A 229 6.12 1.42 -23.08
C ASN A 229 5.66 1.53 -21.61
N SER A 230 6.61 1.83 -20.71
CA SER A 230 6.37 1.94 -19.27
C SER A 230 5.45 3.11 -18.90
N GLN A 231 5.43 4.20 -19.66
CA GLN A 231 4.55 5.34 -19.40
C GLN A 231 3.09 4.99 -19.67
N GLU A 232 2.81 4.32 -20.80
CA GLU A 232 1.47 3.81 -21.11
C GLU A 232 1.03 2.77 -20.06
N GLN A 233 1.95 1.88 -19.64
CA GLN A 233 1.70 0.93 -18.56
C GLN A 233 1.27 1.64 -17.27
N ALA A 234 2.04 2.64 -16.83
CA ALA A 234 1.77 3.38 -15.61
C ALA A 234 0.43 4.15 -15.70
N GLN A 235 0.15 4.79 -16.84
CA GLN A 235 -1.10 5.49 -17.06
C GLN A 235 -2.30 4.54 -16.94
N TYR A 236 -2.26 3.40 -17.65
CA TYR A 236 -3.40 2.48 -17.65
C TYR A 236 -3.55 1.67 -16.36
N GLU A 237 -2.48 1.48 -15.58
CA GLU A 237 -2.60 0.99 -14.20
C GLU A 237 -3.42 1.94 -13.32
N ASP A 238 -3.16 3.24 -13.39
CA ASP A 238 -3.90 4.24 -12.61
C ASP A 238 -5.36 4.35 -13.11
N GLU A 239 -5.59 4.29 -14.43
CA GLU A 239 -6.93 4.27 -15.01
C GLU A 239 -7.72 3.00 -14.66
N ALA A 240 -7.06 1.85 -14.55
CA ALA A 240 -7.68 0.60 -14.13
C ALA A 240 -8.13 0.67 -12.65
N GLU A 241 -7.31 1.24 -11.78
CA GLU A 241 -7.69 1.49 -10.38
C GLU A 241 -8.91 2.40 -10.28
N ASP A 242 -8.98 3.46 -11.09
CA ASP A 242 -10.14 4.38 -11.13
C ASP A 242 -11.41 3.69 -11.62
N VAL A 243 -11.29 2.81 -12.61
CA VAL A 243 -12.41 2.00 -13.09
C VAL A 243 -12.89 1.02 -12.02
N LYS A 244 -11.97 0.34 -11.29
CA LYS A 244 -12.31 -0.50 -10.14
C LYS A 244 -13.11 0.28 -9.10
N LYS A 245 -12.63 1.46 -8.69
CA LYS A 245 -13.32 2.35 -7.74
C LYS A 245 -14.69 2.78 -8.26
N THR A 246 -14.81 3.03 -9.56
CA THR A 246 -16.08 3.38 -10.19
C THR A 246 -17.08 2.23 -10.13
N LEU A 247 -16.65 1.01 -10.44
CA LEU A 247 -17.49 -0.20 -10.40
C LEU A 247 -17.96 -0.55 -8.98
N SER A 248 -17.27 -0.12 -7.92
CA SER A 248 -17.76 -0.23 -6.54
C SER A 248 -18.98 0.65 -6.25
N ARG A 249 -19.29 1.61 -7.11
CA ARG A 249 -20.38 2.60 -6.91
C ARG A 249 -21.40 2.62 -8.05
N ARG A 250 -21.06 2.08 -9.21
CA ARG A 250 -21.86 2.13 -10.43
C ARG A 250 -21.86 0.76 -11.13
N PRO A 251 -22.95 0.33 -11.73
CA PRO A 251 -23.03 -0.96 -12.42
C PRO A 251 -22.17 -1.04 -13.68
N VAL A 252 -21.75 0.10 -14.21
CA VAL A 252 -20.99 0.19 -15.47
C VAL A 252 -19.97 1.33 -15.38
N ALA A 253 -18.74 1.06 -15.83
CA ALA A 253 -17.70 2.05 -16.08
C ALA A 253 -17.42 2.15 -17.58
N LYS A 254 -17.21 3.38 -18.09
CA LYS A 254 -16.91 3.65 -19.51
C LYS A 254 -15.64 4.48 -19.60
N LYS A 255 -14.74 4.08 -20.50
CA LYS A 255 -13.48 4.78 -20.77
C LYS A 255 -13.24 4.87 -22.28
N ILE A 256 -12.45 5.86 -22.68
CA ILE A 256 -11.86 5.92 -24.01
C ILE A 256 -10.36 5.67 -23.81
N LEU A 257 -9.85 4.64 -24.45
CA LEU A 257 -8.44 4.29 -24.43
C LEU A 257 -7.77 4.90 -25.65
N TYR A 258 -6.62 5.53 -25.46
CA TYR A 258 -5.83 6.17 -26.51
C TYR A 258 -4.50 5.45 -26.67
N GLY A 259 -4.23 4.90 -27.82
CA GLY A 259 -2.96 4.25 -28.14
C GLY A 259 -2.44 4.69 -29.52
N LYS A 260 -1.34 4.14 -29.94
CA LYS A 260 -0.67 4.51 -31.21
C LYS A 260 -1.55 4.30 -32.46
N ALA A 261 -2.48 3.35 -32.42
CA ALA A 261 -3.40 3.07 -33.53
C ALA A 261 -4.70 3.88 -33.46
N GLY A 262 -4.84 4.83 -32.55
CA GLY A 262 -6.04 5.63 -32.37
C GLY A 262 -6.72 5.40 -31.02
N SER A 263 -8.05 5.51 -30.99
CA SER A 263 -8.82 5.34 -29.77
C SER A 263 -9.76 4.14 -29.84
N ALA A 264 -9.99 3.51 -28.70
CA ALA A 264 -11.00 2.46 -28.53
C ALA A 264 -11.92 2.81 -27.36
N ARG A 265 -13.19 2.42 -27.44
CA ARG A 265 -14.16 2.60 -26.38
C ARG A 265 -14.30 1.31 -25.60
N VAL A 266 -14.04 1.38 -24.30
CA VAL A 266 -14.27 0.26 -23.40
C VAL A 266 -15.45 0.56 -22.47
N GLU A 267 -16.27 -0.45 -22.25
CA GLU A 267 -17.36 -0.47 -21.30
C GLU A 267 -17.24 -1.75 -20.47
N ILE A 268 -17.11 -1.62 -19.15
CA ILE A 268 -16.97 -2.74 -18.23
C ILE A 268 -18.14 -2.69 -17.24
N THR A 269 -18.85 -3.78 -17.11
CA THR A 269 -19.93 -3.95 -16.12
C THR A 269 -19.37 -4.59 -14.84
N GLN A 270 -20.09 -4.39 -13.71
CA GLN A 270 -19.76 -5.10 -12.46
C GLN A 270 -19.71 -6.62 -12.68
N ALA A 271 -20.67 -7.20 -13.38
CA ALA A 271 -20.72 -8.65 -13.64
C ALA A 271 -19.47 -9.15 -14.41
N GLN A 272 -19.02 -8.41 -15.42
CA GLN A 272 -17.77 -8.76 -16.14
C GLN A 272 -16.55 -8.65 -15.25
N PHE A 273 -16.50 -7.65 -14.36
CA PHE A 273 -15.41 -7.50 -13.42
C PHE A 273 -15.43 -8.63 -12.38
N GLU A 274 -16.59 -8.95 -11.81
CA GLU A 274 -16.79 -10.05 -10.85
C GLU A 274 -16.33 -11.39 -11.46
N GLU A 275 -16.76 -11.69 -12.68
CA GLU A 275 -16.32 -12.89 -13.42
C GLU A 275 -14.78 -12.92 -13.62
N ALA A 276 -14.17 -11.76 -13.94
CA ALA A 276 -12.73 -11.67 -14.16
C ALA A 276 -11.91 -11.88 -12.88
N VAL A 277 -12.45 -11.50 -11.71
CA VAL A 277 -11.76 -11.64 -10.42
C VAL A 277 -12.12 -12.91 -9.65
N GLU A 278 -13.19 -13.62 -10.04
CA GLU A 278 -13.62 -14.88 -9.41
C GLU A 278 -12.47 -15.87 -9.15
N PRO A 279 -11.51 -16.07 -10.09
CA PRO A 279 -10.37 -16.97 -9.86
C PRO A 279 -9.37 -16.49 -8.78
N LEU A 280 -9.51 -15.25 -8.31
CA LEU A 280 -8.63 -14.67 -7.28
C LEU A 280 -9.23 -14.78 -5.89
N VAL A 281 -10.53 -15.01 -5.79
CA VAL A 281 -11.32 -15.06 -4.55
C VAL A 281 -11.72 -16.49 -4.23
#